data_1d4c71419f1f11e0b4d3655b3fd033be
#
_entry.id   1d4c71419f1f11e0b4d3655b3fd033be
#
_cell.length_a   1.000
_cell.length_b   1.000
_cell.length_c   1.000
_cell.angle_alpha   90.00
_cell.angle_beta   90.00
_cell.angle_gamma   90.00
#
_symmetry.space_group_name_H-M   'P 1'
#
loop_
_entity.id
_entity.type
_entity.pdbx_description
1 polymer ?
#
loop_
_entity_poly.entity_id
_entity_poly.type
_entity_poly.pdbx_seq_one_letter_code
_entity_poly.pdbx_strand_id
1 'polypeptide(L)'
;MFKNMGMPNGMLALYTSMLYFPWVIKPLWSPFVDIIRSKRWWIITMQILMSAAMLMLPFLLPQTTGETIAQTPLFFITLALFWVTAFTSATHDIAADGFYMLGLDSGTQAEFVGIRSTFYRLSSIFGQGVLVALAGYLDKKTGDVHLAWKITLLVSAVIFACITLYHIWSLPKPSSDKMSSTRTAGDIFKEFGRTFATFFQKKYVFTALLFMLLYRLPEAFLVKMMNPFLLDSHADGGLGLSTESVGIIYGTIGVAALTFGGILGGIAASRWGLKRSLWPMAMALTLPCLSFVFLAAFQPSNLWLISSCVALDQFGYGFGFTAYMLYLIYFSEGEFKTAHYSLCTAFMALSMMIPGMVAGYIQEFAGYTMFFGFVMACCLVTVLVTLMLKVDPDYGKK
;
A
#
# COMPACT_ATOMS: atom_id res chain seq x y z
N MET A 1 -4.02 4.92 15.06
CA MET A 1 -5.13 4.62 15.98
C MET A 1 -4.73 3.58 17.01
N PHE A 2 -4.72 2.28 16.74
CA PHE A 2 -4.42 1.24 17.75
C PHE A 2 -3.08 1.41 18.48
N LYS A 3 -2.05 1.94 17.78
CA LYS A 3 -0.79 2.29 18.43
C LYS A 3 -0.98 3.35 19.51
N ASN A 4 -1.75 4.39 19.26
CA ASN A 4 -2.06 5.42 20.26
C ASN A 4 -2.91 4.91 21.43
N MET A 5 -3.63 3.80 21.22
CA MET A 5 -4.36 3.09 22.28
C MET A 5 -3.47 2.10 23.06
N GLY A 6 -2.16 2.06 22.77
CA GLY A 6 -1.18 1.23 23.47
C GLY A 6 -1.07 -0.21 22.98
N MET A 7 -1.55 -0.54 21.78
CA MET A 7 -1.38 -1.88 21.21
C MET A 7 0.10 -2.19 20.97
N PRO A 8 0.61 -3.38 21.37
CA PRO A 8 1.96 -3.83 21.07
C PRO A 8 2.28 -3.85 19.58
N ASN A 9 3.55 -3.61 19.22
CA ASN A 9 3.99 -3.50 17.83
C ASN A 9 3.83 -4.81 17.07
N GLY A 10 4.05 -5.96 17.72
CA GLY A 10 3.86 -7.29 17.14
C GLY A 10 2.42 -7.51 16.69
N MET A 11 1.45 -7.29 17.57
CA MET A 11 0.03 -7.43 17.25
C MET A 11 -0.41 -6.40 16.19
N LEU A 12 0.04 -5.14 16.33
CA LEU A 12 -0.26 -4.08 15.37
C LEU A 12 0.21 -4.45 13.96
N ALA A 13 1.45 -4.89 13.83
CA ALA A 13 2.06 -5.28 12.57
C ALA A 13 1.36 -6.50 11.96
N LEU A 14 1.05 -7.51 12.77
CA LEU A 14 0.33 -8.72 12.35
C LEU A 14 -1.04 -8.36 11.75
N TYR A 15 -1.92 -7.75 12.53
CA TYR A 15 -3.30 -7.48 12.09
C TYR A 15 -3.35 -6.51 10.90
N THR A 16 -2.53 -5.45 10.89
CA THR A 16 -2.51 -4.51 9.76
C THR A 16 -1.89 -5.10 8.50
N SER A 17 -0.99 -6.08 8.62
CA SER A 17 -0.41 -6.78 7.46
C SER A 17 -1.37 -7.80 6.88
N MET A 18 -2.15 -8.49 7.71
CA MET A 18 -3.20 -9.39 7.22
C MET A 18 -4.23 -8.70 6.35
N LEU A 19 -4.47 -7.39 6.52
CA LEU A 19 -5.37 -6.63 5.66
C LEU A 19 -4.89 -6.49 4.21
N TYR A 20 -3.66 -6.86 3.87
CA TYR A 20 -3.20 -6.99 2.48
C TYR A 20 -3.73 -8.24 1.78
N PHE A 21 -4.21 -9.23 2.53
CA PHE A 21 -4.66 -10.53 1.98
C PHE A 21 -5.69 -10.41 0.85
N PRO A 22 -6.71 -9.53 0.89
CA PRO A 22 -7.62 -9.35 -0.23
C PRO A 22 -6.91 -9.02 -1.56
N TRP A 23 -5.85 -8.18 -1.53
CA TRP A 23 -5.07 -7.88 -2.73
C TRP A 23 -4.20 -9.04 -3.20
N VAL A 24 -3.75 -9.91 -2.29
CA VAL A 24 -3.00 -11.13 -2.64
C VAL A 24 -3.88 -12.10 -3.41
N ILE A 25 -5.12 -12.30 -2.96
CA ILE A 25 -6.05 -13.26 -3.58
C ILE A 25 -6.99 -12.62 -4.62
N LYS A 26 -6.92 -11.30 -4.83
CA LYS A 26 -7.70 -10.52 -5.80
C LYS A 26 -7.83 -11.18 -7.18
N PRO A 27 -6.76 -11.77 -7.79
CA PRO A 27 -6.88 -12.44 -9.07
C PRO A 27 -7.91 -13.57 -9.09
N LEU A 28 -8.17 -14.23 -7.94
CA LEU A 28 -9.07 -15.40 -7.87
C LEU A 28 -10.53 -15.04 -8.13
N TRP A 29 -10.97 -13.82 -7.76
CA TRP A 29 -12.37 -13.41 -7.97
C TRP A 29 -12.54 -12.30 -9.00
N SER A 30 -11.45 -11.72 -9.51
CA SER A 30 -11.50 -10.69 -10.55
C SER A 30 -12.38 -11.09 -11.75
N PRO A 31 -12.34 -12.34 -12.27
CA PRO A 31 -13.20 -12.75 -13.38
C PRO A 31 -14.71 -12.69 -13.08
N PHE A 32 -15.09 -12.91 -11.82
CA PHE A 32 -16.52 -12.87 -11.43
C PHE A 32 -17.10 -11.45 -11.49
N VAL A 33 -16.25 -10.43 -11.27
CA VAL A 33 -16.65 -9.03 -11.39
C VAL A 33 -17.05 -8.68 -12.83
N ASP A 34 -16.52 -9.39 -13.82
CA ASP A 34 -16.83 -9.17 -15.23
C ASP A 34 -18.16 -9.82 -15.65
N ILE A 35 -18.56 -10.90 -14.98
CA ILE A 35 -19.72 -11.72 -15.38
C ILE A 35 -20.99 -11.29 -14.66
N ILE A 36 -20.91 -11.02 -13.36
CA ILE A 36 -22.10 -10.96 -12.49
C ILE A 36 -22.88 -9.67 -12.75
N ARG A 37 -22.22 -8.54 -12.89
CA ARG A 37 -22.88 -7.23 -13.10
C ARG A 37 -21.94 -6.26 -13.83
N SER A 38 -22.50 -5.09 -14.25
CA SER A 38 -21.73 -3.99 -14.84
C SER A 38 -20.68 -3.45 -13.87
N LYS A 39 -19.59 -2.89 -14.39
CA LYS A 39 -18.51 -2.29 -13.59
C LYS A 39 -19.04 -1.14 -12.73
N ARG A 40 -19.92 -0.31 -13.30
CA ARG A 40 -20.61 0.77 -12.57
C ARG A 40 -21.39 0.25 -11.36
N TRP A 41 -22.12 -0.87 -11.51
CA TRP A 41 -22.85 -1.48 -10.40
C TRP A 41 -21.90 -1.91 -9.28
N TRP A 42 -20.80 -2.58 -9.61
CA TRP A 42 -19.79 -2.99 -8.64
C TRP A 42 -19.17 -1.79 -7.92
N ILE A 43 -18.77 -0.73 -8.65
CA ILE A 43 -18.19 0.49 -8.06
C ILE A 43 -19.15 1.07 -7.00
N ILE A 44 -20.40 1.31 -7.37
CA ILE A 44 -21.39 1.94 -6.45
C ILE A 44 -21.66 1.02 -5.25
N THR A 45 -21.90 -0.28 -5.49
CA THR A 45 -22.23 -1.23 -4.42
C THR A 45 -21.05 -1.35 -3.42
N MET A 46 -19.82 -1.46 -3.91
CA MET A 46 -18.65 -1.53 -3.04
C MET A 46 -18.42 -0.23 -2.26
N GLN A 47 -18.65 0.92 -2.87
CA GLN A 47 -18.58 2.22 -2.17
C GLN A 47 -19.64 2.35 -1.09
N ILE A 48 -20.88 1.89 -1.33
CA ILE A 48 -21.95 1.88 -0.31
C ILE A 48 -21.53 0.99 0.87
N LEU A 49 -21.04 -0.21 0.60
CA LEU A 49 -20.59 -1.13 1.65
C LEU A 49 -19.40 -0.57 2.45
N MET A 50 -18.41 0.04 1.77
CA MET A 50 -17.30 0.72 2.44
C MET A 50 -17.79 1.89 3.28
N SER A 51 -18.69 2.73 2.74
CA SER A 51 -19.28 3.86 3.48
C SER A 51 -20.00 3.39 4.74
N ALA A 52 -20.80 2.33 4.64
CA ALA A 52 -21.51 1.76 5.77
C ALA A 52 -20.53 1.25 6.85
N ALA A 53 -19.51 0.46 6.44
CA ALA A 53 -18.49 -0.03 7.35
C ALA A 53 -17.71 1.12 8.03
N MET A 54 -17.30 2.14 7.26
CA MET A 54 -16.59 3.30 7.78
C MET A 54 -17.45 4.16 8.72
N LEU A 55 -18.75 4.29 8.47
CA LEU A 55 -19.67 5.03 9.36
C LEU A 55 -19.93 4.29 10.68
N MET A 56 -19.91 2.95 10.67
CA MET A 56 -20.06 2.14 11.89
C MET A 56 -18.82 2.15 12.76
N LEU A 57 -17.63 2.19 12.16
CA LEU A 57 -16.33 2.02 12.79
C LEU A 57 -16.09 2.98 13.98
N PRO A 58 -16.39 4.29 13.91
CA PRO A 58 -16.20 5.23 15.03
C PRO A 58 -16.97 4.88 16.30
N PHE A 59 -18.07 4.15 16.19
CA PHE A 59 -18.95 3.79 17.30
C PHE A 59 -18.61 2.43 17.90
N LEU A 60 -17.76 1.66 17.26
CA LEU A 60 -17.38 0.30 17.63
C LEU A 60 -15.90 0.19 18.04
N LEU A 61 -15.23 1.32 18.30
CA LEU A 61 -13.87 1.35 18.77
C LEU A 61 -13.75 0.71 20.16
N PRO A 62 -12.72 -0.12 20.41
CA PRO A 62 -12.44 -0.64 21.74
C PRO A 62 -12.22 0.50 22.75
N GLN A 63 -12.80 0.38 23.93
CA GLN A 63 -12.64 1.36 25.02
C GLN A 63 -11.43 1.05 25.90
N THR A 64 -10.94 -0.19 25.86
CA THR A 64 -9.74 -0.62 26.59
C THR A 64 -8.47 -0.18 25.85
N THR A 65 -7.41 0.05 26.62
CA THR A 65 -6.09 0.44 26.14
C THR A 65 -5.06 -0.62 26.52
N GLY A 66 -3.90 -0.59 25.88
CA GLY A 66 -2.78 -1.49 26.17
C GLY A 66 -2.90 -2.89 25.55
N GLU A 67 -2.21 -3.84 26.13
CA GLU A 67 -2.09 -5.22 25.60
C GLU A 67 -3.43 -5.97 25.54
N THR A 68 -4.36 -5.64 26.41
CA THR A 68 -5.67 -6.30 26.50
C THR A 68 -6.64 -5.88 25.40
N ILE A 69 -6.32 -4.85 24.62
CA ILE A 69 -7.18 -4.33 23.56
C ILE A 69 -7.57 -5.44 22.56
N ALA A 70 -6.60 -6.29 22.19
CA ALA A 70 -6.80 -7.40 21.25
C ALA A 70 -7.61 -8.58 21.82
N GLN A 71 -7.98 -8.53 23.10
CA GLN A 71 -8.81 -9.55 23.75
C GLN A 71 -10.28 -9.14 23.83
N THR A 72 -10.62 -7.91 23.44
CA THR A 72 -11.98 -7.38 23.57
C THR A 72 -12.85 -7.76 22.38
N PRO A 73 -14.15 -8.07 22.57
CA PRO A 73 -15.08 -8.32 21.48
C PRO A 73 -15.16 -7.16 20.49
N LEU A 74 -15.10 -5.90 20.98
CA LEU A 74 -15.14 -4.71 20.13
C LEU A 74 -13.92 -4.61 19.21
N PHE A 75 -12.75 -5.08 19.64
CA PHE A 75 -11.58 -5.16 18.75
C PHE A 75 -11.83 -6.09 17.56
N PHE A 76 -12.38 -7.27 17.79
CA PHE A 76 -12.68 -8.22 16.70
C PHE A 76 -13.78 -7.70 15.78
N ILE A 77 -14.78 -7.00 16.30
CA ILE A 77 -15.82 -6.34 15.48
C ILE A 77 -15.18 -5.23 14.63
N THR A 78 -14.35 -4.39 15.21
CA THR A 78 -13.61 -3.34 14.50
C THR A 78 -12.70 -3.95 13.42
N LEU A 79 -11.99 -5.02 13.75
CA LEU A 79 -11.14 -5.76 12.80
C LEU A 79 -11.98 -6.36 11.67
N ALA A 80 -13.15 -6.93 11.95
CA ALA A 80 -14.07 -7.44 10.93
C ALA A 80 -14.54 -6.34 9.98
N LEU A 81 -14.84 -5.14 10.48
CA LEU A 81 -15.16 -3.98 9.64
C LEU A 81 -13.99 -3.56 8.76
N PHE A 82 -12.76 -3.61 9.26
CA PHE A 82 -11.57 -3.38 8.42
C PHE A 82 -11.42 -4.45 7.35
N TRP A 83 -11.69 -5.72 7.66
CA TRP A 83 -11.70 -6.79 6.66
C TRP A 83 -12.76 -6.58 5.59
N VAL A 84 -14.00 -6.24 5.98
CA VAL A 84 -15.06 -5.88 5.03
C VAL A 84 -14.60 -4.72 4.14
N THR A 85 -14.03 -3.67 4.74
CA THR A 85 -13.51 -2.52 3.97
C THR A 85 -12.38 -2.94 3.03
N ALA A 86 -11.47 -3.82 3.45
CA ALA A 86 -10.36 -4.30 2.62
C ALA A 86 -10.85 -5.14 1.42
N PHE A 87 -11.78 -6.08 1.63
CA PHE A 87 -12.37 -6.89 0.54
C PHE A 87 -13.21 -6.05 -0.42
N THR A 88 -14.03 -5.15 0.10
CA THR A 88 -14.82 -4.25 -0.74
C THR A 88 -13.94 -3.28 -1.52
N SER A 89 -12.86 -2.77 -0.91
CA SER A 89 -11.88 -1.92 -1.58
C SER A 89 -11.12 -2.65 -2.70
N ALA A 90 -10.67 -3.89 -2.46
CA ALA A 90 -10.01 -4.70 -3.49
C ALA A 90 -10.97 -5.03 -4.66
N THR A 91 -12.25 -5.29 -4.38
CA THR A 91 -13.27 -5.52 -5.41
C THR A 91 -13.62 -4.24 -6.17
N HIS A 92 -13.73 -3.11 -5.46
CA HIS A 92 -13.90 -1.79 -6.06
C HIS A 92 -12.78 -1.44 -7.02
N ASP A 93 -11.52 -1.72 -6.64
CA ASP A 93 -10.33 -1.47 -7.46
C ASP A 93 -10.38 -2.27 -8.79
N ILE A 94 -10.78 -3.56 -8.75
CA ILE A 94 -11.02 -4.35 -9.97
C ILE A 94 -12.06 -3.68 -10.88
N ALA A 95 -13.18 -3.28 -10.29
CA ALA A 95 -14.28 -2.69 -11.05
C ALA A 95 -13.90 -1.31 -11.61
N ALA A 96 -13.20 -0.48 -10.83
CA ALA A 96 -12.77 0.86 -11.24
C ALA A 96 -11.72 0.80 -12.37
N ASP A 97 -10.76 -0.12 -12.29
CA ASP A 97 -9.79 -0.34 -13.36
C ASP A 97 -10.48 -0.81 -14.65
N GLY A 98 -11.41 -1.78 -14.54
CA GLY A 98 -12.21 -2.22 -15.69
C GLY A 98 -13.08 -1.11 -16.28
N PHE A 99 -13.71 -0.30 -15.44
CA PHE A 99 -14.54 0.82 -15.87
C PHE A 99 -13.75 1.90 -16.61
N TYR A 100 -12.55 2.22 -16.11
CA TYR A 100 -11.61 3.14 -16.74
C TYR A 100 -11.22 2.66 -18.15
N MET A 101 -10.94 1.36 -18.32
CA MET A 101 -10.58 0.78 -19.60
C MET A 101 -11.75 0.71 -20.59
N LEU A 102 -12.99 0.52 -20.11
CA LEU A 102 -14.18 0.45 -20.95
C LEU A 102 -14.75 1.83 -21.31
N GLY A 103 -14.56 2.80 -20.45
CA GLY A 103 -15.14 4.15 -20.60
C GLY A 103 -14.31 5.11 -21.41
N LEU A 104 -13.03 4.82 -21.67
CA LEU A 104 -12.09 5.71 -22.36
C LEU A 104 -11.37 4.98 -23.49
N ASP A 105 -11.13 5.66 -24.60
CA ASP A 105 -10.23 5.18 -25.65
C ASP A 105 -8.76 5.22 -25.19
N SER A 106 -7.88 4.51 -25.88
CA SER A 106 -6.47 4.35 -25.48
C SER A 106 -5.69 5.68 -25.41
N GLY A 107 -6.02 6.65 -26.24
CA GLY A 107 -5.39 7.98 -26.22
C GLY A 107 -5.79 8.76 -24.97
N THR A 108 -7.08 8.80 -24.68
CA THR A 108 -7.65 9.44 -23.49
C THR A 108 -7.19 8.74 -22.19
N GLN A 109 -7.09 7.40 -22.19
CA GLN A 109 -6.52 6.65 -21.06
C GLN A 109 -5.10 7.12 -20.73
N ALA A 110 -4.24 7.28 -21.75
CA ALA A 110 -2.87 7.74 -21.54
C ALA A 110 -2.80 9.16 -20.96
N GLU A 111 -3.69 10.05 -21.40
CA GLU A 111 -3.80 11.42 -20.87
C GLU A 111 -4.23 11.43 -19.39
N PHE A 112 -5.24 10.63 -19.01
CA PHE A 112 -5.80 10.62 -17.67
C PHE A 112 -5.01 9.80 -16.64
N VAL A 113 -4.07 8.96 -17.06
CA VAL A 113 -3.20 8.18 -16.14
C VAL A 113 -2.46 9.09 -15.14
N GLY A 114 -1.92 10.22 -15.62
CA GLY A 114 -1.22 11.19 -14.77
C GLY A 114 -2.16 11.83 -13.74
N ILE A 115 -3.36 12.21 -14.17
CA ILE A 115 -4.40 12.79 -13.30
C ILE A 115 -4.81 11.80 -12.23
N ARG A 116 -5.09 10.55 -12.59
CA ARG A 116 -5.42 9.47 -11.66
C ARG A 116 -4.33 9.26 -10.61
N SER A 117 -3.07 9.22 -11.03
CA SER A 117 -1.92 9.10 -10.13
C SER A 117 -1.83 10.27 -9.16
N THR A 118 -2.09 11.49 -9.63
CA THR A 118 -2.09 12.71 -8.80
C THR A 118 -3.17 12.64 -7.71
N PHE A 119 -4.39 12.27 -8.07
CA PHE A 119 -5.48 12.12 -7.08
C PHE A 119 -5.21 11.01 -6.07
N TYR A 120 -4.60 9.89 -6.49
CA TYR A 120 -4.17 8.84 -5.56
C TYR A 120 -3.18 9.38 -4.52
N ARG A 121 -2.21 10.20 -4.93
CA ARG A 121 -1.22 10.82 -4.02
C ARG A 121 -1.84 11.86 -3.10
N LEU A 122 -2.76 12.70 -3.61
CA LEU A 122 -3.51 13.64 -2.78
C LEU A 122 -4.35 12.90 -1.72
N SER A 123 -5.01 11.81 -2.09
CA SER A 123 -5.75 10.97 -1.15
C SER A 123 -4.84 10.33 -0.10
N SER A 124 -3.62 9.94 -0.47
CA SER A 124 -2.62 9.40 0.46
C SER A 124 -2.16 10.48 1.47
N ILE A 125 -1.87 11.70 1.01
CA ILE A 125 -1.54 12.84 1.89
C ILE A 125 -2.71 13.14 2.83
N PHE A 126 -3.93 13.16 2.31
CA PHE A 126 -5.11 13.40 3.12
C PHE A 126 -5.28 12.31 4.20
N GLY A 127 -5.23 11.04 3.83
CA GLY A 127 -5.44 9.91 4.75
C GLY A 127 -4.33 9.75 5.79
N GLN A 128 -3.07 9.77 5.35
CA GLN A 128 -1.92 9.51 6.21
C GLN A 128 -1.36 10.79 6.87
N GLY A 129 -1.59 11.94 6.28
CA GLY A 129 -1.15 13.23 6.78
C GLY A 129 -2.24 13.97 7.54
N VAL A 130 -3.23 14.52 6.81
CA VAL A 130 -4.23 15.43 7.36
C VAL A 130 -5.09 14.76 8.44
N LEU A 131 -5.61 13.55 8.19
CA LEU A 131 -6.45 12.85 9.17
C LEU A 131 -5.66 12.43 10.42
N VAL A 132 -4.41 12.00 10.25
CA VAL A 132 -3.55 11.62 11.39
C VAL A 132 -3.17 12.87 12.21
N ALA A 133 -2.82 13.98 11.55
CA ALA A 133 -2.56 15.24 12.23
C ALA A 133 -3.81 15.77 12.96
N LEU A 134 -5.00 15.65 12.35
CA LEU A 134 -6.27 15.99 13.00
C LEU A 134 -6.50 15.15 14.27
N ALA A 135 -6.27 13.83 14.20
CA ALA A 135 -6.38 12.96 15.37
C ALA A 135 -5.43 13.40 16.48
N GLY A 136 -4.16 13.70 16.15
CA GLY A 136 -3.17 14.17 17.12
C GLY A 136 -3.54 15.53 17.72
N TYR A 137 -4.04 16.47 16.92
CA TYR A 137 -4.51 17.76 17.40
C TYR A 137 -5.70 17.63 18.37
N LEU A 138 -6.68 16.80 18.01
CA LEU A 138 -7.84 16.55 18.86
C LEU A 138 -7.45 15.85 20.16
N ASP A 139 -6.56 14.87 20.12
CA ASP A 139 -6.03 14.18 21.30
C ASP A 139 -5.36 15.16 22.25
N LYS A 140 -4.47 16.02 21.75
CA LYS A 140 -3.84 17.08 22.54
C LYS A 140 -4.84 18.06 23.17
N LYS A 141 -5.92 18.37 22.46
CA LYS A 141 -6.94 19.34 22.90
C LYS A 141 -7.93 18.73 23.90
N THR A 142 -8.31 17.48 23.74
CA THR A 142 -9.35 16.83 24.54
C THR A 142 -8.78 15.97 25.69
N GLY A 143 -7.53 15.52 25.57
CA GLY A 143 -6.92 14.51 26.44
C GLY A 143 -7.55 13.12 26.32
N ASP A 144 -8.35 12.88 25.25
CA ASP A 144 -9.07 11.62 25.03
C ASP A 144 -8.76 11.07 23.63
N VAL A 145 -7.90 10.06 23.57
CA VAL A 145 -7.47 9.40 22.35
C VAL A 145 -8.63 8.72 21.61
N HIS A 146 -9.63 8.19 22.36
CA HIS A 146 -10.79 7.54 21.76
C HIS A 146 -11.69 8.55 21.05
N LEU A 147 -11.98 9.67 21.72
CA LEU A 147 -12.77 10.74 21.15
C LEU A 147 -12.08 11.35 19.92
N ALA A 148 -10.76 11.57 19.99
CA ALA A 148 -9.97 12.09 18.89
C ALA A 148 -10.07 11.19 17.64
N TRP A 149 -9.85 9.89 17.79
CA TRP A 149 -9.96 8.95 16.68
C TRP A 149 -11.40 8.72 16.23
N LYS A 150 -12.37 8.73 17.14
CA LYS A 150 -13.81 8.66 16.79
C LYS A 150 -14.21 9.81 15.87
N ILE A 151 -13.86 11.05 16.21
CA ILE A 151 -14.16 12.23 15.37
C ILE A 151 -13.43 12.13 14.04
N THR A 152 -12.15 11.79 14.04
CA THR A 152 -11.34 11.70 12.82
C THR A 152 -11.88 10.64 11.85
N LEU A 153 -12.23 9.46 12.35
CA LEU A 153 -12.82 8.40 11.53
C LEU A 153 -14.21 8.80 11.01
N LEU A 154 -15.02 9.50 11.83
CA LEU A 154 -16.32 10.00 11.40
C LEU A 154 -16.18 11.02 10.28
N VAL A 155 -15.23 11.97 10.38
CA VAL A 155 -14.94 12.94 9.31
C VAL A 155 -14.56 12.21 8.03
N SER A 156 -13.66 11.23 8.11
CA SER A 156 -13.26 10.40 6.95
C SER A 156 -14.46 9.66 6.34
N ALA A 157 -15.30 9.05 7.18
CA ALA A 157 -16.47 8.30 6.74
C ALA A 157 -17.52 9.18 6.06
N VAL A 158 -17.79 10.37 6.61
CA VAL A 158 -18.73 11.34 6.03
C VAL A 158 -18.22 11.83 4.67
N ILE A 159 -16.94 12.19 4.55
CA ILE A 159 -16.35 12.60 3.27
C ILE A 159 -16.49 11.48 2.23
N PHE A 160 -16.16 10.23 2.61
CA PHE A 160 -16.27 9.09 1.69
C PHE A 160 -17.73 8.81 1.30
N ALA A 161 -18.67 8.91 2.24
CA ALA A 161 -20.10 8.78 1.96
C ALA A 161 -20.59 9.87 0.98
N CYS A 162 -20.17 11.13 1.15
CA CYS A 162 -20.47 12.21 0.21
C CYS A 162 -19.93 11.92 -1.20
N ILE A 163 -18.69 11.40 -1.30
CA ILE A 163 -18.11 10.96 -2.58
C ILE A 163 -18.93 9.81 -3.18
N THR A 164 -19.37 8.86 -2.37
CA THR A 164 -20.24 7.76 -2.81
C THR A 164 -21.55 8.28 -3.38
N LEU A 165 -22.22 9.19 -2.68
CA LEU A 165 -23.45 9.82 -3.16
C LEU A 165 -23.23 10.58 -4.47
N TYR A 166 -22.13 11.33 -4.58
CA TYR A 166 -21.72 12.00 -5.81
C TYR A 166 -21.55 11.00 -6.97
N HIS A 167 -20.88 9.87 -6.74
CA HIS A 167 -20.66 8.85 -7.76
C HIS A 167 -21.95 8.14 -8.21
N ILE A 168 -22.94 7.95 -7.34
CA ILE A 168 -24.25 7.40 -7.71
C ILE A 168 -24.88 8.23 -8.83
N TRP A 169 -24.73 9.54 -8.73
CA TRP A 169 -25.29 10.49 -9.69
C TRP A 169 -24.39 10.76 -10.89
N SER A 170 -23.06 10.96 -10.66
CA SER A 170 -22.12 11.47 -11.69
C SER A 170 -21.51 10.39 -12.58
N LEU A 171 -21.40 9.13 -12.11
CA LEU A 171 -20.77 8.08 -12.91
C LEU A 171 -21.57 7.79 -14.17
N PRO A 172 -20.96 7.86 -15.38
CA PRO A 172 -21.62 7.59 -16.64
C PRO A 172 -22.08 6.13 -16.72
N LYS A 173 -22.98 5.87 -17.71
CA LYS A 173 -23.49 4.54 -18.02
C LYS A 173 -23.08 4.18 -19.46
N PRO A 174 -21.79 3.84 -19.70
CA PRO A 174 -21.34 3.52 -21.04
C PRO A 174 -22.06 2.28 -21.56
N SER A 175 -22.41 2.30 -22.84
CA SER A 175 -23.10 1.17 -23.50
C SER A 175 -22.23 -0.09 -23.58
N SER A 176 -20.92 0.06 -23.45
CA SER A 176 -19.93 -1.01 -23.36
C SER A 176 -19.90 -1.74 -22.01
N ASP A 177 -20.43 -1.11 -20.93
CA ASP A 177 -20.47 -1.69 -19.59
C ASP A 177 -21.65 -2.63 -19.41
N LYS A 178 -21.67 -3.73 -20.18
CA LYS A 178 -22.69 -4.77 -20.14
C LYS A 178 -22.13 -6.03 -19.50
N MET A 179 -23.03 -6.82 -18.87
CA MET A 179 -22.72 -8.19 -18.49
C MET A 179 -22.25 -8.99 -19.70
N SER A 180 -21.20 -9.79 -19.55
CA SER A 180 -20.80 -10.76 -20.57
C SER A 180 -21.82 -11.92 -20.59
N SER A 181 -22.81 -11.83 -21.46
CA SER A 181 -23.85 -12.86 -21.59
C SER A 181 -23.37 -14.14 -22.30
N THR A 182 -22.17 -14.14 -22.87
CA THR A 182 -21.64 -15.22 -23.70
C THR A 182 -20.61 -16.11 -23.01
N ARG A 183 -20.10 -15.75 -21.84
CA ARG A 183 -19.10 -16.54 -21.12
C ARG A 183 -19.74 -17.27 -19.95
N THR A 184 -19.56 -18.57 -19.90
CA THR A 184 -19.95 -19.40 -18.74
C THR A 184 -18.89 -19.33 -17.65
N ALA A 185 -19.27 -19.58 -16.40
CA ALA A 185 -18.30 -19.70 -15.30
C ALA A 185 -17.20 -20.74 -15.61
N GLY A 186 -17.57 -21.84 -16.30
CA GLY A 186 -16.62 -22.88 -16.71
C GLY A 186 -15.55 -22.37 -17.71
N ASP A 187 -15.94 -21.53 -18.67
CA ASP A 187 -15.01 -20.95 -19.64
C ASP A 187 -13.99 -20.05 -18.95
N ILE A 188 -14.43 -19.32 -17.95
CA ILE A 188 -13.58 -18.39 -17.19
C ILE A 188 -12.60 -19.15 -16.29
N PHE A 189 -13.06 -20.20 -15.60
CA PHE A 189 -12.15 -21.04 -14.83
C PHE A 189 -11.11 -21.72 -15.70
N LYS A 190 -11.48 -22.15 -16.91
CA LYS A 190 -10.56 -22.74 -17.89
C LYS A 190 -9.51 -21.71 -18.39
N GLU A 191 -9.97 -20.51 -18.73
CA GLU A 191 -9.09 -19.40 -19.14
C GLU A 191 -8.16 -18.98 -17.99
N PHE A 192 -8.69 -18.90 -16.77
CA PHE A 192 -7.91 -18.62 -15.56
C PHE A 192 -6.84 -19.69 -15.32
N GLY A 193 -7.20 -20.98 -15.38
CA GLY A 193 -6.23 -22.07 -15.25
C GLY A 193 -5.14 -22.02 -16.32
N ARG A 194 -5.50 -21.70 -17.57
CA ARG A 194 -4.53 -21.51 -18.66
C ARG A 194 -3.61 -20.33 -18.40
N THR A 195 -4.15 -19.20 -17.95
CA THR A 195 -3.37 -18.01 -17.60
C THR A 195 -2.37 -18.30 -16.48
N PHE A 196 -2.82 -19.02 -15.44
CA PHE A 196 -1.94 -19.43 -14.35
C PHE A 196 -0.82 -20.33 -14.86
N ALA A 197 -1.15 -21.36 -15.62
CA ALA A 197 -0.18 -22.30 -16.18
C ALA A 197 0.86 -21.58 -17.06
N THR A 198 0.41 -20.71 -17.96
CA THR A 198 1.31 -19.94 -18.85
C THR A 198 2.19 -18.95 -18.11
N PHE A 199 1.74 -18.39 -16.98
CA PHE A 199 2.58 -17.55 -16.13
C PHE A 199 3.78 -18.30 -15.56
N PHE A 200 3.55 -19.48 -15.00
CA PHE A 200 4.61 -20.29 -14.41
C PHE A 200 5.51 -20.99 -15.44
N GLN A 201 5.10 -21.05 -16.70
CA GLN A 201 5.91 -21.54 -17.83
C GLN A 201 6.84 -20.48 -18.43
N LYS A 202 6.72 -19.22 -18.00
CA LYS A 202 7.57 -18.13 -18.53
C LYS A 202 9.04 -18.38 -18.24
N LYS A 203 9.88 -17.99 -19.21
CA LYS A 203 11.34 -18.03 -19.04
C LYS A 203 11.74 -17.14 -17.85
N TYR A 204 12.61 -17.66 -16.99
CA TYR A 204 13.11 -16.98 -15.80
C TYR A 204 12.03 -16.70 -14.73
N VAL A 205 10.93 -17.44 -14.69
CA VAL A 205 9.86 -17.26 -13.70
C VAL A 205 10.37 -17.31 -12.27
N PHE A 206 11.30 -18.23 -11.96
CA PHE A 206 11.85 -18.36 -10.62
C PHE A 206 12.61 -17.10 -10.16
N THR A 207 13.47 -16.55 -11.01
CA THR A 207 14.19 -15.30 -10.70
C THR A 207 13.25 -14.11 -10.63
N ALA A 208 12.20 -14.09 -11.46
CA ALA A 208 11.15 -13.08 -11.42
C ALA A 208 10.37 -13.14 -10.11
N LEU A 209 9.98 -14.33 -9.65
CA LEU A 209 9.29 -14.51 -8.37
C LEU A 209 10.17 -14.11 -7.18
N LEU A 210 11.45 -14.50 -7.16
CA LEU A 210 12.38 -14.06 -6.13
C LEU A 210 12.49 -12.53 -6.09
N PHE A 211 12.60 -11.89 -7.25
CA PHE A 211 12.63 -10.44 -7.33
C PHE A 211 11.31 -9.82 -6.83
N MET A 212 10.16 -10.31 -7.29
CA MET A 212 8.85 -9.79 -6.87
C MET A 212 8.62 -9.91 -5.36
N LEU A 213 9.10 -10.98 -4.74
CA LEU A 213 8.90 -11.24 -3.32
C LEU A 213 9.94 -10.55 -2.43
N LEU A 214 11.18 -10.37 -2.89
CA LEU A 214 12.30 -10.02 -2.03
C LEU A 214 12.92 -8.65 -2.34
N TYR A 215 12.68 -8.06 -3.50
CA TYR A 215 13.25 -6.74 -3.85
C TYR A 215 12.86 -5.65 -2.83
N ARG A 216 11.64 -5.71 -2.30
CA ARG A 216 11.09 -4.76 -1.35
C ARG A 216 11.15 -5.24 0.11
N LEU A 217 11.93 -6.28 0.39
CA LEU A 217 12.01 -6.86 1.73
C LEU A 217 12.39 -5.84 2.83
N PRO A 218 13.45 -5.02 2.68
CA PRO A 218 13.79 -4.01 3.69
C PRO A 218 12.67 -2.99 3.85
N GLU A 219 12.07 -2.54 2.76
CA GLU A 219 10.95 -1.61 2.75
C GLU A 219 9.72 -2.17 3.49
N ALA A 220 9.40 -3.45 3.28
CA ALA A 220 8.26 -4.09 3.93
C ALA A 220 8.39 -4.10 5.46
N PHE A 221 9.60 -4.30 5.98
CA PHE A 221 9.89 -4.18 7.40
C PHE A 221 9.85 -2.73 7.89
N LEU A 222 10.52 -1.84 7.17
CA LEU A 222 10.66 -0.43 7.52
C LEU A 222 9.30 0.28 7.63
N VAL A 223 8.47 0.17 6.59
CA VAL A 223 7.14 0.82 6.55
C VAL A 223 6.26 0.40 7.72
N LYS A 224 6.36 -0.84 8.18
CA LYS A 224 5.57 -1.32 9.32
C LYS A 224 6.01 -0.70 10.64
N MET A 225 7.31 -0.51 10.82
CA MET A 225 7.86 -0.03 12.09
C MET A 225 8.15 1.46 12.11
N MET A 226 8.05 2.16 10.97
CA MET A 226 8.30 3.60 10.90
C MET A 226 7.38 4.41 11.81
N ASN A 227 6.05 4.23 11.70
CA ASN A 227 5.09 4.94 12.56
C ASN A 227 5.25 4.58 14.05
N PRO A 228 5.32 3.31 14.46
CA PRO A 228 5.64 2.95 15.84
C PRO A 228 6.93 3.60 16.35
N PHE A 229 8.01 3.56 15.56
CA PHE A 229 9.31 4.15 15.92
C PHE A 229 9.23 5.66 16.17
N LEU A 230 8.49 6.39 15.33
CA LEU A 230 8.32 7.84 15.50
C LEU A 230 7.50 8.17 16.76
N LEU A 231 6.53 7.32 17.13
CA LEU A 231 5.59 7.54 18.25
C LEU A 231 6.12 7.04 19.59
N ASP A 232 6.81 5.89 19.62
CA ASP A 232 7.28 5.27 20.85
C ASP A 232 8.26 6.18 21.60
N SER A 233 8.24 6.07 22.94
CA SER A 233 9.06 6.91 23.81
C SER A 233 10.55 6.67 23.58
N HIS A 234 11.38 7.63 23.99
CA HIS A 234 12.83 7.44 24.00
C HIS A 234 13.27 6.26 24.89
N ALA A 235 12.53 6.03 25.99
CA ALA A 235 12.80 4.89 26.88
C ALA A 235 12.58 3.54 26.19
N ASP A 236 11.65 3.47 25.24
CA ASP A 236 11.36 2.29 24.41
C ASP A 236 12.19 2.24 23.13
N GLY A 237 13.16 3.15 22.98
CA GLY A 237 14.05 3.25 21.82
C GLY A 237 13.45 3.99 20.62
N GLY A 238 12.26 4.59 20.75
CA GLY A 238 11.61 5.42 19.74
C GLY A 238 12.03 6.90 19.80
N LEU A 239 11.33 7.76 19.05
CA LEU A 239 11.60 9.20 18.95
C LEU A 239 10.64 10.08 19.77
N GLY A 240 9.60 9.51 20.38
CA GLY A 240 8.66 10.22 21.27
C GLY A 240 7.87 11.34 20.60
N LEU A 241 7.65 11.28 19.27
CA LEU A 241 6.94 12.33 18.57
C LEU A 241 5.43 12.27 18.84
N SER A 242 4.79 13.45 18.83
CA SER A 242 3.33 13.51 18.88
C SER A 242 2.69 12.93 17.59
N THR A 243 1.47 12.41 17.70
CA THR A 243 0.70 11.92 16.56
C THR A 243 0.52 13.00 15.50
N GLU A 244 0.35 14.27 15.90
CA GLU A 244 0.28 15.43 15.01
C GLU A 244 1.58 15.57 14.19
N SER A 245 2.74 15.52 14.86
CA SER A 245 4.05 15.60 14.21
C SER A 245 4.27 14.45 13.24
N VAL A 246 3.89 13.23 13.60
CA VAL A 246 3.97 12.05 12.73
C VAL A 246 3.09 12.21 11.50
N GLY A 247 1.87 12.73 11.62
CA GLY A 247 0.99 13.03 10.51
C GLY A 247 1.62 14.01 9.52
N ILE A 248 2.30 15.05 10.03
CA ILE A 248 3.00 16.05 9.19
C ILE A 248 4.25 15.44 8.54
N ILE A 249 5.11 14.82 9.34
CA ILE A 249 6.43 14.33 8.88
C ILE A 249 6.28 13.16 7.91
N TYR A 250 5.58 12.12 8.32
CA TYR A 250 5.44 10.92 7.51
C TYR A 250 4.32 11.05 6.48
N GLY A 251 3.14 11.47 6.91
CA GLY A 251 1.96 11.49 6.06
C GLY A 251 1.94 12.65 5.06
N THR A 252 2.63 13.76 5.33
CA THR A 252 2.65 14.92 4.40
C THR A 252 4.01 15.05 3.73
N ILE A 253 5.09 15.30 4.49
CA ILE A 253 6.44 15.50 3.94
C ILE A 253 6.92 14.20 3.26
N GLY A 254 6.75 13.07 3.93
CA GLY A 254 7.15 11.75 3.40
C GLY A 254 6.41 11.40 2.11
N VAL A 255 5.08 11.55 2.06
CA VAL A 255 4.30 11.24 0.84
C VAL A 255 4.62 12.21 -0.29
N ALA A 256 4.90 13.48 0.00
CA ALA A 256 5.36 14.44 -1.02
C ALA A 256 6.73 14.03 -1.58
N ALA A 257 7.69 13.65 -0.72
CA ALA A 257 9.01 13.17 -1.12
C ALA A 257 8.93 11.89 -1.96
N LEU A 258 8.11 10.91 -1.54
CA LEU A 258 7.82 9.68 -2.28
C LEU A 258 7.25 9.99 -3.68
N THR A 259 6.36 10.95 -3.76
CA THR A 259 5.77 11.40 -5.02
C THR A 259 6.82 11.93 -5.97
N PHE A 260 7.67 12.83 -5.46
CA PHE A 260 8.74 13.45 -6.23
C PHE A 260 9.78 12.40 -6.68
N GLY A 261 10.15 11.49 -5.79
CA GLY A 261 11.00 10.34 -6.11
C GLY A 261 10.43 9.48 -7.25
N GLY A 262 9.13 9.16 -7.20
CA GLY A 262 8.46 8.39 -8.23
C GLY A 262 8.43 9.09 -9.60
N ILE A 263 8.19 10.41 -9.63
CA ILE A 263 8.21 11.20 -10.88
C ILE A 263 9.62 11.19 -11.48
N LEU A 264 10.65 11.48 -10.68
CA LEU A 264 12.04 11.45 -11.15
C LEU A 264 12.47 10.04 -11.55
N GLY A 265 12.01 9.02 -10.84
CA GLY A 265 12.21 7.62 -11.21
C GLY A 265 11.64 7.29 -12.59
N GLY A 266 10.41 7.76 -12.88
CA GLY A 266 9.78 7.60 -14.20
C GLY A 266 10.60 8.27 -15.31
N ILE A 267 11.06 9.50 -15.09
CA ILE A 267 11.90 10.25 -16.05
C ILE A 267 13.24 9.53 -16.25
N ALA A 268 13.89 9.08 -15.19
CA ALA A 268 15.16 8.37 -15.28
C ALA A 268 15.00 7.04 -16.05
N ALA A 269 13.96 6.27 -15.72
CA ALA A 269 13.69 5.00 -16.39
C ALA A 269 13.39 5.16 -17.89
N SER A 270 12.65 6.19 -18.27
CA SER A 270 12.36 6.46 -19.69
C SER A 270 13.62 6.83 -20.51
N ARG A 271 14.61 7.45 -19.86
CA ARG A 271 15.87 7.84 -20.50
C ARG A 271 16.91 6.71 -20.52
N TRP A 272 17.02 5.97 -19.43
CA TRP A 272 18.08 4.97 -19.26
C TRP A 272 17.64 3.55 -19.66
N GLY A 273 16.35 3.32 -19.75
CA GLY A 273 15.75 2.00 -19.89
C GLY A 273 15.77 1.22 -18.58
N LEU A 274 14.96 0.14 -18.50
CA LEU A 274 14.80 -0.64 -17.27
C LEU A 274 16.13 -1.23 -16.76
N LYS A 275 16.91 -1.85 -17.63
CA LYS A 275 18.14 -2.54 -17.24
C LYS A 275 19.17 -1.62 -16.56
N ARG A 276 19.37 -0.41 -17.10
CA ARG A 276 20.32 0.56 -16.53
C ARG A 276 19.78 1.23 -15.28
N SER A 277 18.46 1.36 -15.16
CA SER A 277 17.80 1.99 -14.01
C SER A 277 17.72 1.10 -12.79
N LEU A 278 17.74 -0.24 -12.95
CA LEU A 278 17.61 -1.20 -11.84
C LEU A 278 18.61 -0.93 -10.70
N TRP A 279 19.89 -0.72 -11.03
CA TRP A 279 20.93 -0.52 -10.01
C TRP A 279 20.80 0.79 -9.24
N PRO A 280 20.77 1.97 -9.89
CA PRO A 280 20.58 3.23 -9.18
C PRO A 280 19.31 3.24 -8.36
N MET A 281 18.23 2.62 -8.86
CA MET A 281 16.94 2.55 -8.19
C MET A 281 16.95 1.58 -6.99
N ALA A 282 17.65 0.44 -7.09
CA ALA A 282 17.85 -0.45 -5.96
C ALA A 282 18.68 0.23 -4.84
N MET A 283 19.76 0.96 -5.22
CA MET A 283 20.55 1.73 -4.25
C MET A 283 19.73 2.85 -3.60
N ALA A 284 18.93 3.56 -4.36
CA ALA A 284 18.04 4.61 -3.83
C ALA A 284 17.00 4.07 -2.86
N LEU A 285 16.52 2.83 -3.06
CA LEU A 285 15.60 2.14 -2.16
C LEU A 285 16.29 1.70 -0.86
N THR A 286 17.54 1.30 -0.91
CA THR A 286 18.23 0.61 0.20
C THR A 286 19.10 1.53 1.05
N LEU A 287 19.87 2.42 0.43
CA LEU A 287 20.79 3.28 1.17
C LEU A 287 20.11 4.21 2.20
N PRO A 288 18.94 4.81 1.91
CA PRO A 288 18.26 5.64 2.89
C PRO A 288 17.83 4.92 4.17
N CYS A 289 17.69 3.59 4.17
CA CYS A 289 17.43 2.82 5.39
C CYS A 289 18.49 3.06 6.48
N LEU A 290 19.74 3.46 6.10
CA LEU A 290 20.77 3.90 7.05
C LEU A 290 20.33 5.08 7.92
N SER A 291 19.47 5.95 7.41
CA SER A 291 18.97 7.08 8.18
C SER A 291 18.17 6.63 9.40
N PHE A 292 17.44 5.49 9.32
CA PHE A 292 16.72 4.94 10.45
C PHE A 292 17.62 4.25 11.47
N VAL A 293 18.72 3.63 11.03
CA VAL A 293 19.77 3.15 11.94
C VAL A 293 20.36 4.33 12.72
N PHE A 294 20.65 5.43 12.02
CA PHE A 294 21.13 6.66 12.65
C PHE A 294 20.12 7.23 13.64
N LEU A 295 18.85 7.38 13.23
CA LEU A 295 17.79 7.91 14.09
C LEU A 295 17.59 7.06 15.35
N ALA A 296 17.64 5.72 15.22
CA ALA A 296 17.47 4.82 16.36
C ALA A 296 18.68 4.80 17.30
N ALA A 297 19.89 4.97 16.78
CA ALA A 297 21.11 4.98 17.58
C ALA A 297 21.31 6.29 18.35
N PHE A 298 20.96 7.43 17.75
CA PHE A 298 21.23 8.76 18.32
C PHE A 298 19.98 9.46 18.88
N GLN A 299 18.78 9.02 18.55
CA GLN A 299 17.49 9.55 19.00
C GLN A 299 17.43 11.09 19.03
N PRO A 300 17.72 11.78 17.92
CA PRO A 300 17.76 13.24 17.90
C PRO A 300 16.36 13.83 18.15
N SER A 301 16.29 14.94 18.89
CA SER A 301 15.04 15.68 19.12
C SER A 301 14.75 16.73 18.03
N ASN A 302 15.67 16.95 17.09
CA ASN A 302 15.52 17.95 16.04
C ASN A 302 14.54 17.48 14.96
N LEU A 303 13.35 18.07 14.91
CA LEU A 303 12.29 17.73 13.95
C LEU A 303 12.71 17.91 12.49
N TRP A 304 13.55 18.88 12.17
CA TRP A 304 14.05 19.07 10.81
C TRP A 304 14.95 17.93 10.35
N LEU A 305 15.82 17.46 11.25
CA LEU A 305 16.69 16.30 10.98
C LEU A 305 15.87 15.02 10.77
N ILE A 306 14.89 14.77 11.66
CA ILE A 306 13.99 13.62 11.55
C ILE A 306 13.20 13.70 10.24
N SER A 307 12.62 14.87 9.94
CA SER A 307 11.86 15.08 8.68
C SER A 307 12.72 14.85 7.44
N SER A 308 13.98 15.29 7.47
CA SER A 308 14.91 15.09 6.34
C SER A 308 15.25 13.62 6.14
N CYS A 309 15.46 12.87 7.22
CA CYS A 309 15.70 11.43 7.17
C CYS A 309 14.49 10.66 6.58
N VAL A 310 13.28 10.99 7.06
CA VAL A 310 12.04 10.40 6.54
C VAL A 310 11.81 10.78 5.06
N ALA A 311 12.04 12.06 4.71
CA ALA A 311 11.91 12.52 3.33
C ALA A 311 12.91 11.83 2.39
N LEU A 312 14.15 11.65 2.82
CA LEU A 312 15.19 10.95 2.05
C LEU A 312 14.80 9.50 1.78
N ASP A 313 14.32 8.80 2.80
CA ASP A 313 13.87 7.41 2.69
C ASP A 313 12.67 7.31 1.73
N GLN A 314 11.65 8.11 1.95
CA GLN A 314 10.44 8.10 1.12
C GLN A 314 10.72 8.51 -0.34
N PHE A 315 11.64 9.45 -0.56
CA PHE A 315 12.11 9.79 -1.90
C PHE A 315 12.80 8.59 -2.56
N GLY A 316 13.72 7.94 -1.84
CA GLY A 316 14.43 6.74 -2.30
C GLY A 316 13.48 5.60 -2.62
N TYR A 317 12.47 5.40 -1.78
CA TYR A 317 11.40 4.45 -2.02
C TYR A 317 10.62 4.77 -3.30
N GLY A 318 10.14 6.01 -3.46
CA GLY A 318 9.41 6.41 -4.67
C GLY A 318 10.24 6.21 -5.96
N PHE A 319 11.51 6.59 -5.92
CA PHE A 319 12.44 6.44 -7.04
C PHE A 319 12.72 4.95 -7.34
N GLY A 320 13.04 4.16 -6.32
CA GLY A 320 13.37 2.74 -6.46
C GLY A 320 12.19 1.85 -6.82
N PHE A 321 10.99 2.18 -6.32
CA PHE A 321 9.75 1.46 -6.65
C PHE A 321 9.39 1.54 -8.13
N THR A 322 9.84 2.56 -8.84
CA THR A 322 9.61 2.70 -10.28
C THR A 322 10.23 1.54 -11.08
N ALA A 323 11.47 1.12 -10.75
CA ALA A 323 12.10 -0.04 -11.42
C ALA A 323 11.32 -1.33 -11.15
N TYR A 324 10.82 -1.49 -9.93
CA TYR A 324 9.99 -2.63 -9.55
C TYR A 324 8.73 -2.71 -10.41
N MET A 325 7.98 -1.62 -10.51
CA MET A 325 6.74 -1.56 -11.29
C MET A 325 6.99 -1.81 -12.78
N LEU A 326 8.05 -1.23 -13.34
CA LEU A 326 8.43 -1.45 -14.74
C LEU A 326 8.82 -2.92 -14.99
N TYR A 327 9.48 -3.57 -14.03
CA TYR A 327 9.78 -4.99 -14.14
C TYR A 327 8.53 -5.86 -14.11
N LEU A 328 7.54 -5.54 -13.28
CA LEU A 328 6.26 -6.24 -13.26
C LEU A 328 5.55 -6.15 -14.63
N ILE A 329 5.57 -4.96 -15.23
CA ILE A 329 4.99 -4.75 -16.57
C ILE A 329 5.78 -5.55 -17.62
N TYR A 330 7.11 -5.48 -17.60
CA TYR A 330 8.00 -6.25 -18.48
C TYR A 330 7.73 -7.75 -18.39
N PHE A 331 7.69 -8.29 -17.19
CA PHE A 331 7.49 -9.73 -16.98
C PHE A 331 6.08 -10.18 -17.36
N SER A 332 5.09 -9.30 -17.28
CA SER A 332 3.70 -9.62 -17.67
C SER A 332 3.46 -9.67 -19.16
N GLU A 333 4.38 -9.21 -20.02
CA GLU A 333 4.18 -9.19 -21.48
C GLU A 333 3.85 -10.55 -22.07
N GLY A 334 2.98 -10.58 -23.10
CA GLY A 334 2.52 -11.76 -23.80
C GLY A 334 1.00 -11.79 -24.00
N GLU A 335 0.47 -12.96 -24.42
CA GLU A 335 -0.95 -13.17 -24.75
C GLU A 335 -1.90 -12.75 -23.60
N PHE A 336 -1.54 -13.05 -22.34
CA PHE A 336 -2.35 -12.78 -21.17
C PHE A 336 -1.79 -11.61 -20.32
N LYS A 337 -1.30 -10.55 -20.94
CA LYS A 337 -0.58 -9.44 -20.28
C LYS A 337 -1.29 -8.91 -19.05
N THR A 338 -2.57 -8.56 -19.15
CA THR A 338 -3.36 -7.97 -18.03
C THR A 338 -3.50 -8.94 -16.87
N ALA A 339 -3.79 -10.21 -17.16
CA ALA A 339 -3.96 -11.23 -16.12
C ALA A 339 -2.62 -11.60 -15.47
N HIS A 340 -1.53 -11.69 -16.24
CA HIS A 340 -0.18 -11.88 -15.72
C HIS A 340 0.26 -10.70 -14.85
N TYR A 341 -0.08 -9.47 -15.24
CA TYR A 341 0.20 -8.28 -14.43
C TYR A 341 -0.56 -8.31 -13.09
N SER A 342 -1.82 -8.77 -13.12
CA SER A 342 -2.61 -8.97 -11.90
C SER A 342 -1.95 -9.99 -10.95
N LEU A 343 -1.39 -11.09 -11.49
CA LEU A 343 -0.62 -12.04 -10.70
C LEU A 343 0.66 -11.41 -10.13
N CYS A 344 1.40 -10.62 -10.92
CA CYS A 344 2.57 -9.89 -10.44
C CYS A 344 2.22 -8.96 -9.26
N THR A 345 1.11 -8.23 -9.36
CA THR A 345 0.65 -7.34 -8.27
C THR A 345 0.16 -8.11 -7.04
N ALA A 346 -0.34 -9.33 -7.19
CA ALA A 346 -0.65 -10.21 -6.06
C ALA A 346 0.63 -10.64 -5.32
N PHE A 347 1.69 -11.01 -6.05
CA PHE A 347 3.02 -11.26 -5.43
C PHE A 347 3.60 -10.01 -4.79
N MET A 348 3.38 -8.83 -5.36
CA MET A 348 3.74 -7.55 -4.75
C MET A 348 3.03 -7.35 -3.41
N ALA A 349 1.73 -7.63 -3.32
CA ALA A 349 0.99 -7.54 -2.05
C ALA A 349 1.51 -8.56 -1.02
N LEU A 350 1.82 -9.78 -1.47
CA LEU A 350 2.37 -10.84 -0.63
C LEU A 350 3.76 -10.46 -0.07
N SER A 351 4.60 -9.79 -0.87
CA SER A 351 5.92 -9.33 -0.45
C SER A 351 5.89 -8.29 0.67
N MET A 352 4.78 -7.56 0.81
CA MET A 352 4.56 -6.62 1.91
C MET A 352 3.88 -7.29 3.11
N MET A 353 2.98 -8.23 2.83
CA MET A 353 2.18 -8.89 3.86
C MET A 353 3.03 -9.76 4.78
N ILE A 354 3.81 -10.69 4.20
CA ILE A 354 4.55 -11.70 5.00
C ILE A 354 5.61 -11.06 5.91
N PRO A 355 6.55 -10.22 5.42
CA PRO A 355 7.50 -9.56 6.30
C PRO A 355 6.81 -8.63 7.30
N GLY A 356 5.76 -7.95 6.85
CA GLY A 356 4.99 -7.05 7.71
C GLY A 356 4.34 -7.75 8.90
N MET A 357 3.88 -9.00 8.76
CA MET A 357 3.28 -9.78 9.86
C MET A 357 4.25 -10.05 11.01
N VAL A 358 5.54 -10.20 10.71
CA VAL A 358 6.56 -10.54 11.72
C VAL A 358 7.39 -9.34 12.18
N ALA A 359 7.27 -8.20 11.48
CA ALA A 359 8.10 -7.01 11.71
C ALA A 359 8.04 -6.53 13.17
N GLY A 360 6.85 -6.43 13.74
CA GLY A 360 6.67 -5.95 15.09
C GLY A 360 7.22 -6.90 16.14
N TYR A 361 7.06 -8.21 15.97
CA TYR A 361 7.64 -9.20 16.88
C TYR A 361 9.16 -9.20 16.86
N ILE A 362 9.77 -9.04 15.68
CA ILE A 362 11.23 -8.89 15.56
C ILE A 362 11.69 -7.61 16.28
N GLN A 363 10.95 -6.52 16.11
CA GLN A 363 11.26 -5.26 16.76
C GLN A 363 11.12 -5.34 18.30
N GLU A 364 10.04 -5.96 18.83
CA GLU A 364 9.83 -6.17 20.26
C GLU A 364 10.94 -7.02 20.88
N PHE A 365 11.40 -8.05 20.16
CA PHE A 365 12.49 -8.91 20.62
C PHE A 365 13.87 -8.21 20.59
N ALA A 366 14.17 -7.47 19.52
CA ALA A 366 15.50 -6.95 19.25
C ALA A 366 15.70 -5.47 19.65
N GLY A 367 14.61 -4.72 19.86
CA GLY A 367 14.62 -3.26 19.96
C GLY A 367 14.84 -2.56 18.63
N TYR A 368 14.59 -1.24 18.56
CA TYR A 368 14.60 -0.49 17.30
C TYR A 368 15.97 -0.44 16.62
N THR A 369 17.06 -0.26 17.36
CA THR A 369 18.41 -0.14 16.79
C THR A 369 18.83 -1.45 16.08
N MET A 370 18.62 -2.58 16.73
CA MET A 370 18.94 -3.89 16.13
C MET A 370 17.97 -4.24 15.01
N PHE A 371 16.69 -3.86 15.11
CA PHE A 371 15.70 -4.04 14.08
C PHE A 371 16.10 -3.29 12.79
N PHE A 372 16.49 -2.02 12.86
CA PHE A 372 16.93 -1.29 11.67
C PHE A 372 18.27 -1.78 11.14
N GLY A 373 19.16 -2.30 12.02
CA GLY A 373 20.35 -3.04 11.59
C GLY A 373 20.00 -4.30 10.79
N PHE A 374 18.98 -5.06 11.22
CA PHE A 374 18.45 -6.19 10.48
C PHE A 374 17.84 -5.76 9.13
N VAL A 375 17.10 -4.64 9.08
CA VAL A 375 16.60 -4.07 7.83
C VAL A 375 17.74 -3.76 6.85
N MET A 376 18.85 -3.20 7.35
CA MET A 376 20.05 -2.98 6.54
C MET A 376 20.65 -4.29 6.01
N ALA A 377 20.67 -5.36 6.80
CA ALA A 377 21.11 -6.68 6.31
C ALA A 377 20.16 -7.20 5.20
N CYS A 378 18.85 -6.96 5.32
CA CYS A 378 17.88 -7.30 4.27
C CYS A 378 18.14 -6.53 2.96
N CYS A 379 18.79 -5.36 2.98
CA CYS A 379 19.18 -4.63 1.76
C CYS A 379 20.12 -5.45 0.86
N LEU A 380 20.95 -6.33 1.44
CA LEU A 380 21.78 -7.26 0.67
C LEU A 380 20.94 -8.21 -0.19
N VAL A 381 19.78 -8.63 0.32
CA VAL A 381 18.83 -9.48 -0.43
C VAL A 381 18.31 -8.74 -1.65
N THR A 382 17.94 -7.46 -1.51
CA THR A 382 17.52 -6.60 -2.64
C THR A 382 18.61 -6.52 -3.72
N VAL A 383 19.86 -6.34 -3.30
CA VAL A 383 21.02 -6.31 -4.20
C VAL A 383 21.16 -7.65 -4.93
N LEU A 384 21.15 -8.76 -4.20
CA LEU A 384 21.30 -10.11 -4.77
C LEU A 384 20.20 -10.44 -5.79
N VAL A 385 18.93 -10.20 -5.47
CA VAL A 385 17.85 -10.50 -6.42
C VAL A 385 17.88 -9.58 -7.63
N THR A 386 18.37 -8.34 -7.48
CA THR A 386 18.57 -7.41 -8.62
C THR A 386 19.66 -7.92 -9.56
N LEU A 387 20.75 -8.47 -9.03
CA LEU A 387 21.83 -9.08 -9.82
C LEU A 387 21.37 -10.29 -10.65
N MET A 388 20.43 -11.06 -10.13
CA MET A 388 19.92 -12.26 -10.80
C MET A 388 19.04 -11.96 -12.02
N LEU A 389 18.56 -10.71 -12.16
CA LEU A 389 17.61 -10.36 -13.22
C LEU A 389 18.25 -10.32 -14.60
N LYS A 390 17.57 -10.96 -15.54
CA LYS A 390 17.86 -10.87 -16.96
C LYS A 390 16.77 -10.04 -17.64
N VAL A 391 17.14 -8.81 -18.02
CA VAL A 391 16.24 -7.83 -18.67
C VAL A 391 16.85 -7.44 -20.00
N ASP A 392 15.96 -7.25 -21.01
CA ASP A 392 16.35 -6.73 -22.31
C ASP A 392 16.98 -5.33 -22.14
N PRO A 393 18.20 -5.10 -22.69
CA PRO A 393 18.89 -3.82 -22.57
C PRO A 393 18.13 -2.60 -23.12
N ASP A 394 17.25 -2.83 -24.09
CA ASP A 394 16.54 -1.75 -24.80
C ASP A 394 15.11 -1.53 -24.30
N TYR A 395 14.62 -2.40 -23.41
CA TYR A 395 13.28 -2.25 -22.87
C TYR A 395 13.11 -0.96 -22.06
N GLY A 396 12.08 -0.19 -22.41
CA GLY A 396 11.70 1.04 -21.72
C GLY A 396 12.50 2.29 -22.10
N LYS A 397 13.43 2.20 -23.05
CA LYS A 397 14.10 3.39 -23.62
C LYS A 397 13.16 4.11 -24.60
N LYS A 398 13.12 5.41 -24.50
CA LYS A 398 12.60 6.30 -25.55
C LYS A 398 13.71 6.80 -26.44
#